data_dfdf669b879dccaeded0a87de6d477f3
#
_entry.id   dfdf669b879dccaeded0a87de6d477f3
#
_cell.length_a   1.000
_cell.length_b   1.000
_cell.length_c   1.000
_cell.angle_alpha   90.00
_cell.angle_beta   90.00
_cell.angle_gamma   90.00
#
_symmetry.space_group_name_H-M   'P 1'
#
loop_
_entity.id
_entity.type
_entity.pdbx_description
1 polymer ?
#
loop_
_entity_poly.entity_id
_entity_poly.type
_entity_poly.pdbx_seq_one_letter_code
_entity_poly.pdbx_strand_id
1 'polypeptide(L)'
;MVLHRIAKALLALALLPFALMALYLLPFIHPPSTLMLADLLLFRGYDRQWVPLERISPNLIRAVMMSEDGQFCNHSGVDWVQMRSVIDDALDGEETRGASTITMQTVKNLFLWNSRSFIRKGMEIPLALTADKIWSKRRTMEIYLNIAEWGPGIYGAEAAALHHFKIPAARLSARQAALLAVSLPNPIDRNAGKPGPGLRRLAAMVERRARGADPYISCIDK
;
A
#
# COMPACT_ATOMS: atom_id res chain seq x y z
N MET A 1 16.97 15.87 -35.21
CA MET A 1 17.76 15.68 -33.97
C MET A 1 16.95 15.87 -32.68
N VAL A 2 16.20 16.96 -32.49
CA VAL A 2 15.42 17.24 -31.26
C VAL A 2 14.37 16.16 -30.98
N LEU A 3 13.53 15.81 -31.96
CA LEU A 3 12.49 14.79 -31.83
C LEU A 3 13.04 13.42 -31.37
N HIS A 4 14.19 13.02 -31.89
CA HIS A 4 14.83 11.75 -31.49
C HIS A 4 15.36 11.79 -30.06
N ARG A 5 15.85 12.94 -29.58
CA ARG A 5 16.24 13.11 -28.16
C ARG A 5 15.04 13.08 -27.23
N ILE A 6 13.93 13.72 -27.61
CA ILE A 6 12.69 13.68 -26.85
C ILE A 6 12.16 12.23 -26.78
N ALA A 7 12.11 11.50 -27.88
CA ALA A 7 11.67 10.12 -27.90
C ALA A 7 12.52 9.21 -26.99
N LYS A 8 13.85 9.38 -27.00
CA LYS A 8 14.75 8.64 -26.07
C LYS A 8 14.50 8.98 -24.62
N ALA A 9 14.28 10.26 -24.30
CA ALA A 9 13.99 10.69 -22.93
C ALA A 9 12.64 10.11 -22.43
N LEU A 10 11.61 10.14 -23.25
CA LEU A 10 10.31 9.54 -22.94
C LEU A 10 10.41 8.02 -22.73
N LEU A 11 11.17 7.33 -23.59
CA LEU A 11 11.40 5.90 -23.44
C LEU A 11 12.16 5.59 -22.14
N ALA A 12 13.22 6.34 -21.84
CA ALA A 12 13.96 6.19 -20.60
C ALA A 12 13.09 6.42 -19.36
N LEU A 13 12.21 7.43 -19.40
CA LEU A 13 11.26 7.71 -18.32
C LEU A 13 10.23 6.56 -18.16
N ALA A 14 9.74 6.00 -19.27
CA ALA A 14 8.82 4.87 -19.25
C ALA A 14 9.47 3.58 -18.71
N LEU A 15 10.77 3.37 -18.96
CA LEU A 15 11.51 2.20 -18.51
C LEU A 15 12.05 2.34 -17.06
N LEU A 16 12.14 3.56 -16.55
CA LEU A 16 12.69 3.84 -15.22
C LEU A 16 12.01 3.05 -14.09
N PRO A 17 10.67 2.96 -13.99
CA PRO A 17 10.00 2.16 -12.96
C PRO A 17 10.46 0.70 -12.95
N PHE A 18 10.64 0.08 -14.12
CA PHE A 18 11.06 -1.32 -14.24
C PHE A 18 12.51 -1.52 -13.78
N ALA A 19 13.41 -0.59 -14.11
CA ALA A 19 14.78 -0.62 -13.61
C ALA A 19 14.83 -0.44 -12.08
N LEU A 20 14.03 0.46 -11.54
CA LEU A 20 13.90 0.67 -10.10
C LEU A 20 13.28 -0.54 -9.39
N MET A 21 12.31 -1.23 -10.00
CA MET A 21 11.77 -2.48 -9.44
C MET A 21 12.86 -3.53 -9.27
N ALA A 22 13.76 -3.69 -10.25
CA ALA A 22 14.90 -4.61 -10.13
C ALA A 22 15.85 -4.19 -9.00
N LEU A 23 16.11 -2.90 -8.83
CA LEU A 23 16.93 -2.38 -7.74
C LEU A 23 16.28 -2.62 -6.37
N TYR A 24 14.96 -2.45 -6.26
CA TYR A 24 14.20 -2.62 -5.02
C TYR A 24 14.00 -4.09 -4.58
N LEU A 25 14.47 -5.05 -5.36
CA LEU A 25 14.67 -6.44 -4.91
C LEU A 25 15.64 -6.52 -3.72
N LEU A 26 16.63 -5.63 -3.69
CA LEU A 26 17.67 -5.64 -2.68
C LEU A 26 17.08 -5.19 -1.33
N PRO A 27 17.18 -6.00 -0.26
CA PRO A 27 16.52 -5.73 1.01
C PRO A 27 17.04 -4.48 1.74
N PHE A 28 18.28 -4.10 1.47
CA PHE A 28 18.90 -2.89 2.04
C PHE A 28 18.53 -1.60 1.28
N ILE A 29 17.83 -1.69 0.15
CA ILE A 29 17.30 -0.53 -0.57
C ILE A 29 15.92 -0.19 -0.02
N HIS A 30 15.79 0.99 0.52
CA HIS A 30 14.59 1.51 1.17
C HIS A 30 13.93 2.63 0.32
N PRO A 31 13.12 2.29 -0.70
CA PRO A 31 12.60 3.28 -1.63
C PRO A 31 11.70 4.32 -0.94
N PRO A 32 11.77 5.60 -1.31
CA PRO A 32 10.76 6.59 -0.93
C PRO A 32 9.51 6.46 -1.80
N SER A 33 8.36 6.91 -1.29
CA SER A 33 7.17 7.09 -2.12
C SER A 33 7.21 8.42 -2.88
N THR A 34 6.40 8.55 -3.93
CA THR A 34 6.24 9.82 -4.65
C THR A 34 5.68 10.93 -3.77
N LEU A 35 4.85 10.59 -2.78
CA LEU A 35 4.36 11.55 -1.78
C LEU A 35 5.47 12.04 -0.86
N MET A 36 6.35 11.16 -0.38
CA MET A 36 7.53 11.57 0.40
C MET A 36 8.45 12.50 -0.39
N LEU A 37 8.66 12.20 -1.68
CA LEU A 37 9.44 13.07 -2.56
C LEU A 37 8.76 14.42 -2.76
N ALA A 38 7.43 14.46 -2.89
CA ALA A 38 6.67 15.70 -2.98
C ALA A 38 6.77 16.52 -1.69
N ASP A 39 6.64 15.90 -0.53
CA ASP A 39 6.78 16.58 0.76
C ASP A 39 8.19 17.16 0.94
N LEU A 40 9.23 16.44 0.51
CA LEU A 40 10.60 16.92 0.53
C LEU A 40 10.78 18.13 -0.40
N LEU A 41 10.28 18.05 -1.63
CA LEU A 41 10.36 19.13 -2.62
C LEU A 41 9.58 20.39 -2.18
N LEU A 42 8.50 20.20 -1.43
CA LEU A 42 7.67 21.29 -0.88
C LEU A 42 8.15 21.76 0.51
N PHE A 43 9.29 21.30 0.98
CA PHE A 43 9.89 21.63 2.28
C PHE A 43 8.95 21.38 3.48
N ARG A 44 8.04 20.40 3.36
CA ARG A 44 7.11 20.03 4.45
C ARG A 44 7.75 19.08 5.47
N GLY A 45 8.77 18.34 5.05
CA GLY A 45 9.34 17.24 5.82
C GLY A 45 8.37 16.07 5.98
N TYR A 46 8.87 14.94 6.45
CA TYR A 46 8.04 13.78 6.80
C TYR A 46 8.74 12.92 7.85
N ASP A 47 7.96 12.11 8.57
CA ASP A 47 8.47 11.06 9.46
C ASP A 47 8.30 9.70 8.79
N ARG A 48 9.41 8.97 8.68
CA ARG A 48 9.47 7.59 8.21
C ARG A 48 10.64 6.86 8.86
N GLN A 49 10.34 5.74 9.48
CA GLN A 49 11.33 4.82 10.02
C GLN A 49 11.13 3.46 9.37
N TRP A 50 12.08 3.07 8.49
CA TRP A 50 12.01 1.76 7.86
C TRP A 50 12.28 0.66 8.87
N VAL A 51 11.40 -0.35 8.88
CA VAL A 51 11.58 -1.56 9.67
C VAL A 51 11.37 -2.79 8.79
N PRO A 52 12.19 -3.84 8.90
CA PRO A 52 11.97 -5.09 8.18
C PRO A 52 10.65 -5.73 8.62
N LEU A 53 10.07 -6.55 7.74
CA LEU A 53 8.74 -7.13 7.96
C LEU A 53 8.64 -7.93 9.27
N GLU A 54 9.73 -8.60 9.69
CA GLU A 54 9.84 -9.37 10.94
C GLU A 54 9.70 -8.51 12.20
N ARG A 55 9.95 -7.21 12.06
CA ARG A 55 9.83 -6.23 13.16
C ARG A 55 8.51 -5.47 13.13
N ILE A 56 7.58 -5.87 12.27
CA ILE A 56 6.20 -5.37 12.25
C ILE A 56 5.31 -6.44 12.87
N SER A 57 4.41 -6.03 13.78
CA SER A 57 3.48 -6.95 14.43
C SER A 57 2.68 -7.77 13.38
N PRO A 58 2.60 -9.09 13.51
CA PRO A 58 1.73 -9.93 12.66
C PRO A 58 0.28 -9.45 12.66
N ASN A 59 -0.17 -8.83 13.75
CA ASN A 59 -1.51 -8.23 13.82
C ASN A 59 -1.71 -7.16 12.75
N LEU A 60 -0.68 -6.31 12.47
CA LEU A 60 -0.80 -5.27 11.45
C LEU A 60 -0.81 -5.86 10.05
N ILE A 61 0.06 -6.82 9.78
CA ILE A 61 0.12 -7.52 8.48
C ILE A 61 -1.25 -8.14 8.17
N ARG A 62 -1.80 -8.93 9.10
CA ARG A 62 -3.13 -9.55 8.97
C ARG A 62 -4.24 -8.52 8.80
N ALA A 63 -4.25 -7.48 9.61
CA ALA A 63 -5.29 -6.45 9.54
C ALA A 63 -5.26 -5.70 8.20
N VAL A 64 -4.07 -5.36 7.70
CA VAL A 64 -3.90 -4.69 6.41
C VAL A 64 -4.33 -5.60 5.26
N MET A 65 -3.91 -6.86 5.24
CA MET A 65 -4.37 -7.81 4.23
C MET A 65 -5.89 -7.96 4.23
N MET A 66 -6.50 -8.17 5.39
CA MET A 66 -7.96 -8.35 5.48
C MET A 66 -8.77 -7.07 5.23
N SER A 67 -8.16 -5.90 5.34
CA SER A 67 -8.78 -4.61 5.04
C SER A 67 -8.67 -4.23 3.57
N GLU A 68 -7.46 -4.37 3.00
CA GLU A 68 -7.09 -3.81 1.69
C GLU A 68 -7.11 -4.86 0.57
N ASP A 69 -6.77 -6.13 0.88
CA ASP A 69 -6.54 -7.16 -0.14
C ASP A 69 -6.62 -8.57 0.44
N GLY A 70 -7.84 -9.04 0.72
CA GLY A 70 -8.07 -10.34 1.35
C GLY A 70 -7.60 -11.55 0.51
N GLN A 71 -7.32 -11.36 -0.78
CA GLN A 71 -6.83 -12.39 -1.69
C GLN A 71 -5.35 -12.18 -2.09
N PHE A 72 -4.59 -11.39 -1.33
CA PHE A 72 -3.23 -11.00 -1.66
C PHE A 72 -2.32 -12.15 -2.05
N CYS A 73 -2.44 -13.30 -1.39
CA CYS A 73 -1.65 -14.49 -1.71
C CYS A 73 -2.15 -15.28 -2.94
N ASN A 74 -3.36 -15.01 -3.43
CA ASN A 74 -4.04 -15.84 -4.43
C ASN A 74 -4.09 -15.20 -5.82
N HIS A 75 -3.65 -13.96 -5.99
CA HIS A 75 -3.60 -13.30 -7.29
C HIS A 75 -2.17 -12.84 -7.64
N SER A 76 -1.93 -12.57 -8.92
CA SER A 76 -0.64 -12.12 -9.47
C SER A 76 -0.62 -10.62 -9.70
N GLY A 77 -0.59 -9.85 -8.61
CA GLY A 77 -0.51 -8.38 -8.62
C GLY A 77 -1.84 -7.65 -8.82
N VAL A 78 -2.78 -8.25 -9.55
CA VAL A 78 -4.13 -7.72 -9.81
C VAL A 78 -5.17 -8.79 -9.50
N ASP A 79 -6.17 -8.48 -8.70
CA ASP A 79 -7.34 -9.33 -8.49
C ASP A 79 -8.39 -9.07 -9.58
N TRP A 80 -8.31 -9.89 -10.64
CA TRP A 80 -9.21 -9.75 -11.79
C TRP A 80 -10.67 -10.11 -11.46
N VAL A 81 -10.89 -10.98 -10.49
CA VAL A 81 -12.25 -11.38 -10.06
C VAL A 81 -12.91 -10.18 -9.39
N GLN A 82 -12.22 -9.58 -8.42
CA GLN A 82 -12.73 -8.41 -7.72
C GLN A 82 -12.85 -7.20 -8.65
N MET A 83 -11.92 -7.03 -9.60
CA MET A 83 -11.98 -5.95 -10.58
C MET A 83 -13.20 -6.05 -11.49
N ARG A 84 -13.54 -7.25 -11.96
CA ARG A 84 -14.76 -7.48 -12.75
C ARG A 84 -16.01 -7.17 -11.94
N SER A 85 -16.12 -7.69 -10.71
CA SER A 85 -17.26 -7.41 -9.82
C SER A 85 -17.49 -5.89 -9.66
N VAL A 86 -16.42 -5.12 -9.42
CA VAL A 86 -16.52 -3.65 -9.29
C VAL A 86 -16.96 -2.97 -10.58
N ILE A 87 -16.58 -3.49 -11.75
CA ILE A 87 -17.03 -2.95 -13.05
C ILE A 87 -18.51 -3.27 -13.24
N ASP A 88 -18.94 -4.49 -12.94
CA ASP A 88 -20.34 -4.91 -13.07
C ASP A 88 -21.23 -4.10 -12.11
N ASP A 89 -20.85 -3.96 -10.83
CA ASP A 89 -21.53 -3.12 -9.85
C ASP A 89 -21.67 -1.66 -10.34
N ALA A 90 -20.59 -1.11 -10.96
CA ALA A 90 -20.61 0.24 -11.50
C ALA A 90 -21.55 0.41 -12.70
N LEU A 91 -21.66 -0.61 -13.56
CA LEU A 91 -22.57 -0.62 -14.69
C LEU A 91 -24.03 -0.72 -14.23
N ASP A 92 -24.28 -1.42 -13.13
CA ASP A 92 -25.61 -1.58 -12.51
C ASP A 92 -25.99 -0.38 -11.63
N GLY A 93 -25.11 0.63 -11.49
CA GLY A 93 -25.35 1.85 -10.73
C GLY A 93 -25.24 1.66 -9.22
N GLU A 94 -24.62 0.56 -8.76
CA GLU A 94 -24.40 0.26 -7.34
C GLU A 94 -23.14 0.99 -6.80
N GLU A 95 -23.09 1.16 -5.46
CA GLU A 95 -21.91 1.71 -4.81
C GLU A 95 -20.72 0.74 -4.92
N THR A 96 -19.71 1.13 -5.69
CA THR A 96 -18.53 0.31 -5.92
C THR A 96 -17.54 0.36 -4.74
N ARG A 97 -17.02 -0.80 -4.35
CA ARG A 97 -15.86 -0.91 -3.45
C ARG A 97 -14.56 -0.85 -4.27
N GLY A 98 -13.46 -0.40 -3.66
CA GLY A 98 -12.18 -0.34 -4.35
C GLY A 98 -11.64 -1.75 -4.69
N ALA A 99 -11.27 -1.97 -5.97
CA ALA A 99 -10.63 -3.20 -6.45
C ALA A 99 -9.10 -3.08 -6.53
N SER A 100 -8.49 -2.19 -5.75
CA SER A 100 -7.04 -1.98 -5.78
C SER A 100 -6.35 -2.93 -4.82
N THR A 101 -5.48 -3.78 -5.35
CA THR A 101 -4.67 -4.69 -4.55
C THR A 101 -3.54 -3.95 -3.81
N ILE A 102 -2.93 -4.59 -2.80
CA ILE A 102 -1.74 -4.09 -2.11
C ILE A 102 -0.60 -3.86 -3.12
N THR A 103 -0.41 -4.76 -4.11
CA THR A 103 0.61 -4.59 -5.15
C THR A 103 0.33 -3.35 -6.00
N MET A 104 -0.92 -3.12 -6.44
CA MET A 104 -1.30 -1.92 -7.19
C MET A 104 -1.07 -0.63 -6.38
N GLN A 105 -1.42 -0.64 -5.09
CA GLN A 105 -1.17 0.49 -4.20
C GLN A 105 0.33 0.74 -4.00
N THR A 106 1.14 -0.31 -3.88
CA THR A 106 2.60 -0.22 -3.75
C THR A 106 3.22 0.46 -4.95
N VAL A 107 2.93 -0.02 -6.17
CA VAL A 107 3.50 0.57 -7.40
C VAL A 107 2.97 1.98 -7.66
N LYS A 108 1.70 2.26 -7.31
CA LYS A 108 1.16 3.62 -7.35
C LYS A 108 1.99 4.55 -6.46
N ASN A 109 2.19 4.17 -5.20
CA ASN A 109 2.92 5.00 -4.23
C ASN A 109 4.40 5.18 -4.58
N LEU A 110 5.02 4.22 -5.27
CA LEU A 110 6.43 4.30 -5.67
C LEU A 110 6.65 5.09 -6.96
N PHE A 111 5.77 4.96 -7.95
CA PHE A 111 6.07 5.38 -9.32
C PHE A 111 5.06 6.34 -9.93
N LEU A 112 3.88 6.50 -9.34
CA LEU A 112 2.80 7.31 -9.90
C LEU A 112 2.41 8.45 -8.95
N TRP A 113 1.57 9.34 -9.44
CA TRP A 113 1.08 10.49 -8.68
C TRP A 113 -0.24 10.20 -7.98
N ASN A 114 -0.56 10.98 -6.96
CA ASN A 114 -1.82 10.85 -6.24
C ASN A 114 -2.91 11.71 -6.91
N SER A 115 -3.73 11.10 -7.78
CA SER A 115 -4.92 11.73 -8.36
C SER A 115 -5.98 10.68 -8.69
N ARG A 116 -7.21 11.12 -8.92
CA ARG A 116 -8.28 10.28 -9.47
C ARG A 116 -8.24 10.38 -10.99
N SER A 117 -7.49 9.48 -11.66
CA SER A 117 -7.32 9.47 -13.10
C SER A 117 -7.41 8.03 -13.64
N PHE A 118 -8.23 7.83 -14.68
CA PHE A 118 -8.31 6.54 -15.38
C PHE A 118 -7.00 6.19 -16.08
N ILE A 119 -6.25 7.19 -16.59
CA ILE A 119 -4.95 6.99 -17.21
C ILE A 119 -3.97 6.43 -16.18
N ARG A 120 -3.88 7.06 -15.00
CA ARG A 120 -3.04 6.56 -13.91
C ARG A 120 -3.45 5.14 -13.49
N LYS A 121 -4.76 4.88 -13.38
CA LYS A 121 -5.27 3.54 -13.05
C LYS A 121 -4.88 2.49 -14.09
N GLY A 122 -4.92 2.86 -15.38
CA GLY A 122 -4.44 2.02 -16.47
C GLY A 122 -2.94 1.71 -16.37
N MET A 123 -2.12 2.67 -15.88
CA MET A 123 -0.68 2.47 -15.66
C MET A 123 -0.37 1.59 -14.45
N GLU A 124 -1.23 1.56 -13.43
CA GLU A 124 -1.03 0.69 -12.26
C GLU A 124 -1.01 -0.80 -12.63
N ILE A 125 -1.85 -1.21 -13.58
CA ILE A 125 -2.02 -2.62 -13.95
C ILE A 125 -0.70 -3.24 -14.45
N PRO A 126 -0.07 -2.74 -15.54
CA PRO A 126 1.18 -3.33 -16.02
C PRO A 126 2.31 -3.23 -15.00
N LEU A 127 2.37 -2.17 -14.20
CA LEU A 127 3.35 -2.04 -13.14
C LEU A 127 3.12 -3.07 -12.03
N ALA A 128 1.87 -3.31 -11.61
CA ALA A 128 1.55 -4.29 -10.58
C ALA A 128 1.82 -5.73 -11.04
N LEU A 129 1.47 -6.07 -12.29
CA LEU A 129 1.78 -7.38 -12.87
C LEU A 129 3.28 -7.64 -12.96
N THR A 130 4.06 -6.60 -13.28
CA THR A 130 5.53 -6.69 -13.35
C THR A 130 6.13 -6.79 -11.94
N ALA A 131 5.68 -5.96 -11.01
CA ALA A 131 6.14 -5.99 -9.63
C ALA A 131 5.91 -7.36 -8.97
N ASP A 132 4.74 -7.97 -9.18
CA ASP A 132 4.40 -9.29 -8.63
C ASP A 132 5.26 -10.44 -9.22
N LYS A 133 5.75 -10.28 -10.45
CA LYS A 133 6.70 -11.23 -11.06
C LYS A 133 8.12 -11.06 -10.54
N ILE A 134 8.51 -9.83 -10.17
CA ILE A 134 9.86 -9.50 -9.74
C ILE A 134 10.02 -9.66 -8.23
N TRP A 135 9.04 -9.17 -7.44
CA TRP A 135 9.08 -9.18 -5.98
C TRP A 135 8.29 -10.37 -5.41
N SER A 136 8.82 -10.95 -4.32
CA SER A 136 8.00 -11.84 -3.51
C SER A 136 6.85 -11.06 -2.85
N LYS A 137 5.76 -11.74 -2.51
CA LYS A 137 4.64 -11.15 -1.74
C LYS A 137 5.14 -10.53 -0.43
N ARG A 138 6.09 -11.19 0.22
CA ARG A 138 6.74 -10.71 1.42
C ARG A 138 7.45 -9.37 1.20
N ARG A 139 8.24 -9.23 0.11
CA ARG A 139 8.91 -7.97 -0.23
C ARG A 139 7.92 -6.87 -0.59
N THR A 140 6.87 -7.19 -1.34
CA THR A 140 5.80 -6.24 -1.66
C THR A 140 5.13 -5.71 -0.40
N MET A 141 4.78 -6.59 0.55
CA MET A 141 4.19 -6.21 1.84
C MET A 141 5.14 -5.35 2.67
N GLU A 142 6.42 -5.71 2.74
CA GLU A 142 7.43 -4.93 3.46
C GLU A 142 7.53 -3.51 2.89
N ILE A 143 7.65 -3.38 1.57
CA ILE A 143 7.69 -2.06 0.92
C ILE A 143 6.40 -1.30 1.23
N TYR A 144 5.23 -1.92 1.00
CA TYR A 144 3.93 -1.29 1.24
C TYR A 144 3.82 -0.71 2.64
N LEU A 145 4.09 -1.53 3.67
CA LEU A 145 3.97 -1.14 5.07
C LEU A 145 4.98 -0.06 5.49
N ASN A 146 6.04 0.14 4.72
CA ASN A 146 7.05 1.16 4.99
C ASN A 146 6.88 2.45 4.18
N ILE A 147 5.99 2.47 3.16
CA ILE A 147 5.77 3.67 2.32
C ILE A 147 4.34 4.20 2.35
N ALA A 148 3.38 3.42 2.87
CA ALA A 148 2.00 3.87 3.00
C ALA A 148 1.90 5.07 3.95
N GLU A 149 1.03 6.03 3.61
CA GLU A 149 0.73 7.18 4.45
C GLU A 149 -0.35 6.83 5.47
N TRP A 150 -0.14 7.17 6.75
CA TRP A 150 -1.09 7.01 7.86
C TRP A 150 -1.49 8.32 8.54
N GLY A 151 -1.14 9.43 7.94
CA GLY A 151 -1.46 10.78 8.39
C GLY A 151 -0.60 11.78 7.65
N PRO A 152 -0.89 13.09 7.71
CA PRO A 152 -0.11 14.09 7.01
C PRO A 152 1.38 14.01 7.34
N GLY A 153 2.21 13.61 6.36
CA GLY A 153 3.66 13.45 6.53
C GLY A 153 4.08 12.26 7.41
N ILE A 154 3.19 11.33 7.74
CA ILE A 154 3.48 10.13 8.54
C ILE A 154 3.47 8.91 7.61
N TYR A 155 4.66 8.38 7.33
CA TYR A 155 4.83 7.26 6.40
C TYR A 155 5.43 6.04 7.09
N GLY A 156 4.86 4.89 6.78
CA GLY A 156 5.32 3.60 7.26
C GLY A 156 4.78 3.22 8.64
N ALA A 157 4.77 1.91 8.88
CA ALA A 157 4.15 1.29 10.05
C ALA A 157 4.78 1.74 11.38
N GLU A 158 6.10 1.92 11.43
CA GLU A 158 6.79 2.33 12.65
C GLU A 158 6.44 3.77 13.03
N ALA A 159 6.56 4.70 12.09
CA ALA A 159 6.17 6.10 12.32
C ALA A 159 4.70 6.22 12.71
N ALA A 160 3.81 5.46 12.04
CA ALA A 160 2.38 5.42 12.36
C ALA A 160 2.10 4.90 13.78
N ALA A 161 2.75 3.80 14.18
CA ALA A 161 2.59 3.22 15.52
C ALA A 161 3.08 4.17 16.62
N LEU A 162 4.22 4.80 16.41
CA LEU A 162 4.78 5.80 17.32
C LEU A 162 3.90 7.05 17.38
N HIS A 163 3.44 7.55 16.23
CA HIS A 163 2.60 8.75 16.16
C HIS A 163 1.26 8.55 16.88
N HIS A 164 0.52 7.49 16.53
CA HIS A 164 -0.84 7.29 17.02
C HIS A 164 -0.93 6.64 18.38
N PHE A 165 0.03 5.75 18.75
CA PHE A 165 -0.07 4.92 19.96
C PHE A 165 1.13 5.00 20.88
N LYS A 166 2.21 5.70 20.49
CA LYS A 166 3.45 5.85 21.29
C LYS A 166 4.13 4.51 21.60
N ILE A 167 3.98 3.52 20.73
CA ILE A 167 4.63 2.20 20.82
C ILE A 167 5.23 1.82 19.46
N PRO A 168 6.28 0.97 19.43
CA PRO A 168 6.82 0.48 18.16
C PRO A 168 5.85 -0.44 17.42
N ALA A 169 5.97 -0.51 16.08
CA ALA A 169 5.12 -1.34 15.23
C ALA A 169 5.10 -2.81 15.61
N ALA A 170 6.21 -3.33 16.15
CA ALA A 170 6.33 -4.71 16.64
C ALA A 170 5.37 -5.03 17.80
N ARG A 171 4.91 -4.03 18.55
CA ARG A 171 4.06 -4.20 19.75
C ARG A 171 2.60 -3.84 19.53
N LEU A 172 2.17 -3.60 18.30
CA LEU A 172 0.77 -3.28 18.00
C LEU A 172 -0.15 -4.45 18.40
N SER A 173 -1.13 -4.16 19.23
CA SER A 173 -2.22 -5.09 19.54
C SER A 173 -3.14 -5.26 18.32
N ALA A 174 -3.95 -6.33 18.29
CA ALA A 174 -4.92 -6.57 17.21
C ALA A 174 -5.86 -5.39 16.99
N ARG A 175 -6.30 -4.73 18.06
CA ARG A 175 -7.16 -3.55 17.99
C ARG A 175 -6.46 -2.34 17.38
N GLN A 176 -5.24 -2.03 17.79
CA GLN A 176 -4.45 -0.92 17.27
C GLN A 176 -4.08 -1.15 15.79
N ALA A 177 -3.69 -2.37 15.46
CA ALA A 177 -3.42 -2.79 14.09
C ALA A 177 -4.65 -2.61 13.17
N ALA A 178 -5.82 -3.03 13.62
CA ALA A 178 -7.06 -2.85 12.88
C ALA A 178 -7.43 -1.36 12.69
N LEU A 179 -7.18 -0.51 13.70
CA LEU A 179 -7.39 0.94 13.60
C LEU A 179 -6.47 1.57 12.55
N LEU A 180 -5.19 1.19 12.50
CA LEU A 180 -4.27 1.63 11.46
C LEU A 180 -4.75 1.15 10.07
N ALA A 181 -5.08 -0.13 9.93
CA ALA A 181 -5.49 -0.69 8.66
C ALA A 181 -6.71 0.04 8.06
N VAL A 182 -7.75 0.30 8.85
CA VAL A 182 -8.95 1.00 8.36
C VAL A 182 -8.76 2.50 8.13
N SER A 183 -7.61 3.06 8.55
CA SER A 183 -7.27 4.46 8.26
C SER A 183 -6.65 4.65 6.88
N LEU A 184 -5.99 3.63 6.32
CA LEU A 184 -5.27 3.69 5.04
C LEU A 184 -6.05 4.27 3.86
N PRO A 185 -7.35 3.97 3.67
CA PRO A 185 -8.10 4.53 2.54
C PRO A 185 -8.29 6.06 2.58
N ASN A 186 -8.19 6.65 3.76
CA ASN A 186 -8.28 8.11 3.95
C ASN A 186 -7.50 8.54 5.20
N PRO A 187 -6.16 8.53 5.16
CA PRO A 187 -5.31 8.76 6.33
C PRO A 187 -5.36 10.21 6.84
N ILE A 188 -5.86 11.15 6.05
CA ILE A 188 -6.00 12.54 6.44
C ILE A 188 -7.18 12.72 7.41
N ASP A 189 -8.33 12.12 7.09
CA ASP A 189 -9.56 12.30 7.88
C ASP A 189 -9.76 11.19 8.93
N ARG A 190 -9.12 10.04 8.76
CA ARG A 190 -9.24 8.88 9.65
C ARG A 190 -8.08 8.81 10.63
N ASN A 191 -8.25 9.38 11.80
CA ASN A 191 -7.22 9.35 12.84
C ASN A 191 -7.30 8.06 13.67
N ALA A 192 -6.32 7.16 13.52
CA ALA A 192 -6.25 5.89 14.25
C ALA A 192 -6.07 6.07 15.77
N GLY A 193 -5.37 7.14 16.20
CA GLY A 193 -5.14 7.45 17.62
C GLY A 193 -6.35 8.09 18.32
N LYS A 194 -7.27 8.70 17.54
CA LYS A 194 -8.50 9.32 18.05
C LYS A 194 -9.71 8.87 17.21
N PRO A 195 -10.04 7.57 17.17
CA PRO A 195 -11.03 7.03 16.26
C PRO A 195 -12.45 7.45 16.64
N GLY A 196 -13.22 7.96 15.69
CA GLY A 196 -14.66 8.19 15.82
C GLY A 196 -15.46 6.87 15.86
N PRO A 197 -16.77 6.92 16.15
CA PRO A 197 -17.61 5.71 16.26
C PRO A 197 -17.61 4.84 15.00
N GLY A 198 -17.66 5.45 13.81
CA GLY A 198 -17.60 4.73 12.52
C GLY A 198 -16.29 3.98 12.32
N LEU A 199 -15.16 4.65 12.59
CA LEU A 199 -13.83 4.03 12.46
C LEU A 199 -13.65 2.88 13.46
N ARG A 200 -14.17 3.02 14.70
CA ARG A 200 -14.16 1.94 15.69
C ARG A 200 -14.96 0.71 15.25
N ARG A 201 -16.12 0.90 14.59
CA ARG A 201 -16.92 -0.21 14.04
C ARG A 201 -16.20 -0.93 12.91
N LEU A 202 -15.61 -0.18 11.97
CA LEU A 202 -14.79 -0.75 10.88
C LEU A 202 -13.59 -1.53 11.44
N ALA A 203 -12.86 -0.96 12.40
CA ALA A 203 -11.74 -1.63 13.03
C ALA A 203 -12.16 -2.92 13.75
N ALA A 204 -13.30 -2.95 14.43
CA ALA A 204 -13.81 -4.17 15.07
C ALA A 204 -14.15 -5.28 14.04
N MET A 205 -14.62 -4.90 12.86
CA MET A 205 -14.88 -5.84 11.75
C MET A 205 -13.57 -6.41 11.21
N VAL A 206 -12.59 -5.55 10.92
CA VAL A 206 -11.27 -5.96 10.42
C VAL A 206 -10.53 -6.81 11.46
N GLU A 207 -10.56 -6.43 12.73
CA GLU A 207 -10.00 -7.23 13.83
C GLU A 207 -10.56 -8.65 13.88
N ARG A 208 -11.87 -8.83 13.72
CA ARG A 208 -12.49 -10.16 13.65
C ARG A 208 -12.04 -10.96 12.43
N ARG A 209 -11.97 -10.32 11.25
CA ARG A 209 -11.47 -10.97 10.02
C ARG A 209 -10.00 -11.38 10.15
N ALA A 210 -9.18 -10.51 10.73
CA ALA A 210 -7.75 -10.76 10.92
C ALA A 210 -7.45 -11.95 11.85
N ARG A 211 -8.33 -12.27 12.80
CA ARG A 211 -8.19 -13.49 13.64
C ARG A 211 -8.34 -14.79 12.85
N GLY A 212 -9.08 -14.77 11.75
CA GLY A 212 -9.25 -15.92 10.85
C GLY A 212 -8.38 -15.85 9.60
N ALA A 213 -7.33 -15.04 9.60
CA ALA A 213 -6.54 -14.78 8.40
C ALA A 213 -5.51 -15.85 8.06
N ASP A 214 -5.22 -16.80 8.94
CA ASP A 214 -4.16 -17.81 8.74
C ASP A 214 -4.21 -18.53 7.38
N PRO A 215 -5.37 -18.94 6.84
CA PRO A 215 -5.44 -19.54 5.50
C PRO A 215 -5.04 -18.61 4.35
N TYR A 216 -5.10 -17.30 4.56
CA TYR A 216 -4.92 -16.26 3.54
C TYR A 216 -3.53 -15.62 3.52
N ILE A 217 -2.71 -15.87 4.55
CA ILE A 217 -1.41 -15.20 4.73
C ILE A 217 -0.20 -16.08 4.44
N SER A 218 -0.40 -17.30 3.94
CA SER A 218 0.64 -18.31 3.73
C SER A 218 1.83 -17.84 2.87
N CYS A 219 1.64 -16.84 2.02
CA CYS A 219 2.70 -16.27 1.18
C CYS A 219 3.60 -15.28 1.93
N ILE A 220 3.22 -14.89 3.15
CA ILE A 220 3.99 -13.97 4.00
C ILE A 220 4.84 -14.74 5.02
N ASP A 221 4.37 -15.91 5.45
CA ASP A 221 5.02 -16.73 6.49
C ASP A 221 6.17 -17.59 5.94
N LYS A 222 6.40 -17.57 4.61
CA LYS A 222 7.46 -18.36 3.93
C LYS A 222 8.74 -17.59 3.73
#